data_6f7759d4d6528409ee5774668730dba4
#
_entry.id   6f7759d4d6528409ee5774668730dba4
#
_cell.length_a   1.000
_cell.length_b   1.000
_cell.length_c   1.000
_cell.angle_alpha   90.00
_cell.angle_beta   90.00
_cell.angle_gamma   90.00
#
_symmetry.space_group_name_H-M   'P 1'
#
loop_
_entity.id
_entity.type
_entity.pdbx_description
1 polymer ?
#
loop_
_entity_poly.entity_id
_entity_poly.type
_entity_poly.pdbx_seq_one_letter_code
_entity_poly.pdbx_strand_id
1 'polypeptide(L)'
;LLDYLAWYFTTHNWSMKKLHKHILTSNTYQQTSDDNPRYSIKDPNNIYYYKMDRRRLDFEAFRDGMLTVAGTSDLSMGGKPLRLTGGAPNYRRTVYALIDRRNLDDVFKTFDFANPDKTAGQRFTSTVAQQALFMMNSPMVADLAHQLVNRKEFTSIQDDRARITALYNMIYQRAPEPIELKLGVRHLQQQTGGVTTGAMKHAPTWYNGYGQADRYDEKNKLYSIKFFQFPFTDGK
;
A
#
# COMPACT_ATOMS: atom_id res chain seq x y z
N LEU A 1 -0.55 27.85 19.69
CA LEU A 1 -0.62 27.30 18.33
C LEU A 1 -2.06 27.23 17.82
N LEU A 2 -2.99 26.61 18.57
CA LEU A 2 -4.39 26.46 18.16
C LEU A 2 -5.06 27.81 17.90
N ASP A 3 -4.90 28.77 18.81
CA ASP A 3 -5.44 30.12 18.66
C ASP A 3 -4.88 30.85 17.44
N TYR A 4 -3.57 30.67 17.17
CA TYR A 4 -2.95 31.20 15.97
C TYR A 4 -3.56 30.60 14.69
N LEU A 5 -3.75 29.28 14.64
CA LEU A 5 -4.37 28.63 13.49
C LEU A 5 -5.83 29.04 13.31
N ALA A 6 -6.57 29.23 14.40
CA ALA A 6 -7.94 29.74 14.36
C ALA A 6 -7.98 31.19 13.80
N TRP A 7 -7.10 32.04 14.30
CA TRP A 7 -6.95 33.40 13.75
C TRP A 7 -6.59 33.38 12.27
N TYR A 8 -5.57 32.57 11.89
CA TYR A 8 -5.17 32.43 10.49
C TYR A 8 -6.34 31.99 9.60
N PHE A 9 -7.10 31.00 10.05
CA PHE A 9 -8.24 30.44 9.31
C PHE A 9 -9.33 31.48 9.09
N THR A 10 -9.71 32.22 10.14
CA THR A 10 -10.76 33.26 10.07
C THR A 10 -10.34 34.43 9.19
N THR A 11 -9.09 34.90 9.32
CA THR A 11 -8.56 36.03 8.52
C THR A 11 -8.35 35.69 7.04
N HIS A 12 -8.27 34.40 6.70
CA HIS A 12 -8.12 33.92 5.32
C HIS A 12 -9.42 33.37 4.72
N ASN A 13 -10.57 33.98 5.08
CA ASN A 13 -11.90 33.66 4.56
C ASN A 13 -12.29 32.17 4.77
N TRP A 14 -12.00 31.61 5.92
CA TRP A 14 -12.34 30.22 6.28
C TRP A 14 -11.86 29.17 5.24
N SER A 15 -10.76 29.45 4.55
CA SER A 15 -10.23 28.60 3.49
C SER A 15 -9.44 27.42 4.04
N MET A 16 -10.04 26.23 4.02
CA MET A 16 -9.37 24.99 4.40
C MET A 16 -8.08 24.75 3.57
N LYS A 17 -8.11 25.06 2.28
CA LYS A 17 -6.92 24.91 1.42
C LYS A 17 -5.75 25.79 1.88
N LYS A 18 -6.01 27.04 2.26
CA LYS A 18 -4.97 27.94 2.76
C LYS A 18 -4.42 27.45 4.10
N LEU A 19 -5.32 27.01 5.01
CA LEU A 19 -4.91 26.46 6.31
C LEU A 19 -4.03 25.22 6.14
N HIS A 20 -4.46 24.23 5.32
CA HIS A 20 -3.68 23.04 5.03
C HIS A 20 -2.33 23.39 4.41
N LYS A 21 -2.30 24.28 3.42
CA LYS A 21 -1.04 24.73 2.83
C LYS A 21 -0.11 25.34 3.87
N HIS A 22 -0.63 26.20 4.74
CA HIS A 22 0.15 26.84 5.80
C HIS A 22 0.78 25.83 6.77
N ILE A 23 0.00 24.82 7.19
CA ILE A 23 0.49 23.73 8.05
C ILE A 23 1.55 22.90 7.33
N LEU A 24 1.26 22.41 6.11
CA LEU A 24 2.13 21.53 5.36
C LEU A 24 3.46 22.17 4.94
N THR A 25 3.48 23.49 4.76
CA THR A 25 4.71 24.24 4.42
C THR A 25 5.46 24.76 5.64
N SER A 26 5.00 24.46 6.85
CA SER A 26 5.72 24.86 8.08
C SER A 26 6.98 24.03 8.28
N ASN A 27 8.03 24.66 8.82
CA ASN A 27 9.27 23.96 9.14
C ASN A 27 9.07 22.78 10.09
N THR A 28 8.15 22.91 11.04
CA THR A 28 7.81 21.82 11.97
C THR A 28 7.24 20.60 11.27
N TYR A 29 6.34 20.80 10.29
CA TYR A 29 5.74 19.70 9.54
C TYR A 29 6.74 19.05 8.56
N GLN A 30 7.67 19.83 8.01
CA GLN A 30 8.66 19.37 7.03
C GLN A 30 9.95 18.84 7.65
N GLN A 31 10.01 18.68 8.97
CA GLN A 31 11.17 18.08 9.61
C GLN A 31 11.37 16.62 9.19
N THR A 32 12.63 16.20 9.15
CA THR A 32 12.98 14.78 9.02
C THR A 32 12.42 13.96 10.17
N SER A 33 12.16 12.67 9.90
CA SER A 33 11.78 11.71 10.94
C SER A 33 12.96 10.96 11.55
N ASP A 34 14.20 11.39 11.23
CA ASP A 34 15.40 10.73 11.73
C ASP A 34 15.67 11.12 13.18
N ASP A 35 16.16 10.13 13.95
CA ASP A 35 16.54 10.36 15.32
C ASP A 35 17.85 11.13 15.42
N ASN A 36 17.83 12.17 16.26
CA ASN A 36 19.06 12.85 16.68
C ASN A 36 19.40 12.44 18.12
N PRO A 37 20.51 11.70 18.35
CA PRO A 37 20.85 11.19 19.67
C PRO A 37 20.95 12.28 20.76
N ARG A 38 21.36 13.49 20.37
CA ARG A 38 21.47 14.62 21.31
C ARG A 38 20.09 15.10 21.79
N TYR A 39 19.09 15.06 20.93
CA TYR A 39 17.73 15.53 21.27
C TYR A 39 16.88 14.41 21.84
N SER A 40 17.04 13.17 21.38
CA SER A 40 16.27 12.03 21.88
C SER A 40 16.54 11.75 23.38
N ILE A 41 17.74 12.05 23.89
CA ILE A 41 18.04 11.96 25.33
C ILE A 41 17.28 13.03 26.12
N LYS A 42 17.13 14.25 25.55
CA LYS A 42 16.47 15.38 26.24
C LYS A 42 14.97 15.37 26.14
N ASP A 43 14.47 14.90 25.02
CA ASP A 43 13.03 14.83 24.69
C ASP A 43 12.69 13.50 24.06
N PRO A 44 12.70 12.40 24.83
CA PRO A 44 12.43 11.05 24.31
C PRO A 44 11.02 10.90 23.75
N ASN A 45 10.07 11.71 24.21
CA ASN A 45 8.67 11.68 23.77
C ASN A 45 8.35 12.68 22.65
N ASN A 46 9.37 13.37 22.11
CA ASN A 46 9.19 14.36 21.04
C ASN A 46 8.15 15.46 21.36
N ILE A 47 8.08 15.90 22.62
CA ILE A 47 7.11 16.93 23.08
C ILE A 47 7.38 18.27 22.40
N TYR A 48 8.64 18.58 22.15
CA TYR A 48 9.08 19.83 21.51
C TYR A 48 9.22 19.72 19.99
N TYR A 49 8.76 18.61 19.38
CA TYR A 49 8.73 18.42 17.92
C TYR A 49 10.10 18.64 17.26
N TYR A 50 11.17 18.05 17.83
CA TYR A 50 12.51 18.14 17.21
C TYR A 50 12.64 17.29 15.96
N LYS A 51 11.71 16.37 15.72
CA LYS A 51 11.58 15.55 14.52
C LYS A 51 10.10 15.35 14.17
N MET A 52 9.82 14.93 12.94
CA MET A 52 8.48 14.48 12.58
C MET A 52 8.25 13.03 13.05
N ASP A 53 7.14 12.78 13.72
CA ASP A 53 6.80 11.42 14.12
C ASP A 53 6.50 10.54 12.90
N ARG A 54 7.09 9.35 12.87
CA ARG A 54 6.80 8.36 11.84
C ARG A 54 5.38 7.84 12.02
N ARG A 55 4.55 8.04 11.01
CA ARG A 55 3.17 7.56 10.99
C ARG A 55 3.00 6.57 9.86
N ARG A 56 2.28 5.50 10.14
CA ARG A 56 1.83 4.59 9.10
C ARG A 56 0.71 5.25 8.30
N LEU A 57 0.72 5.08 6.98
CA LEU A 57 -0.38 5.51 6.13
C LEU A 57 -1.61 4.65 6.38
N ASP A 58 -2.78 5.27 6.40
CA ASP A 58 -4.04 4.56 6.31
C ASP A 58 -4.13 3.81 4.98
N PHE A 59 -4.89 2.72 4.93
CA PHE A 59 -5.00 1.89 3.74
C PHE A 59 -5.40 2.68 2.51
N GLU A 60 -6.32 3.62 2.67
CA GLU A 60 -6.81 4.45 1.58
C GLU A 60 -5.69 5.31 0.98
N ALA A 61 -4.92 5.98 1.82
CA ALA A 61 -3.78 6.78 1.36
C ALA A 61 -2.66 5.90 0.77
N PHE A 62 -2.43 4.75 1.36
CA PHE A 62 -1.45 3.78 0.90
C PHE A 62 -1.80 3.23 -0.49
N ARG A 63 -3.06 2.77 -0.68
CA ARG A 63 -3.53 2.29 -1.98
C ARG A 63 -3.53 3.39 -3.04
N ASP A 64 -4.02 4.57 -2.71
CA ASP A 64 -4.05 5.72 -3.64
C ASP A 64 -2.63 6.16 -4.02
N GLY A 65 -1.67 6.05 -3.07
CA GLY A 65 -0.25 6.24 -3.34
C GLY A 65 0.30 5.23 -4.35
N MET A 66 0.00 3.94 -4.19
CA MET A 66 0.40 2.91 -5.16
C MET A 66 -0.17 3.16 -6.56
N LEU A 67 -1.46 3.54 -6.67
CA LEU A 67 -2.09 3.90 -7.94
C LEU A 67 -1.39 5.09 -8.61
N THR A 68 -1.02 6.09 -7.82
CA THR A 68 -0.33 7.29 -8.31
C THR A 68 1.07 6.95 -8.81
N VAL A 69 1.82 6.15 -8.05
CA VAL A 69 3.17 5.69 -8.43
C VAL A 69 3.14 4.85 -9.70
N ALA A 70 2.15 3.95 -9.81
CA ALA A 70 1.95 3.16 -11.03
C ALA A 70 1.50 4.00 -12.25
N GLY A 71 1.03 5.24 -12.02
CA GLY A 71 0.53 6.11 -13.09
C GLY A 71 -0.86 5.75 -13.60
N THR A 72 -1.62 4.97 -12.82
CA THR A 72 -2.94 4.46 -13.20
C THR A 72 -4.10 5.14 -12.47
N SER A 73 -3.83 6.11 -11.61
CA SER A 73 -4.83 6.75 -10.75
C SER A 73 -5.93 7.43 -11.56
N ASP A 74 -7.18 6.98 -11.41
CA ASP A 74 -8.36 7.64 -11.94
C ASP A 74 -8.91 8.64 -10.91
N LEU A 75 -8.83 9.92 -11.24
CA LEU A 75 -9.24 11.04 -10.41
C LEU A 75 -10.70 11.47 -10.65
N SER A 76 -11.48 10.71 -11.43
CA SER A 76 -12.89 11.02 -11.68
C SER A 76 -13.68 11.12 -10.37
N MET A 77 -14.52 12.15 -10.26
CA MET A 77 -15.30 12.45 -9.06
C MET A 77 -16.74 11.96 -9.19
N GLY A 78 -17.32 11.53 -8.05
CA GLY A 78 -18.72 11.11 -7.99
C GLY A 78 -18.96 9.70 -8.55
N GLY A 79 -20.20 9.35 -8.78
CA GLY A 79 -20.60 8.05 -9.32
C GLY A 79 -20.86 6.97 -8.26
N LYS A 80 -21.10 5.75 -8.72
CA LYS A 80 -21.41 4.61 -7.84
C LYS A 80 -20.17 4.14 -7.06
N PRO A 81 -20.34 3.65 -5.82
CA PRO A 81 -19.25 3.05 -5.06
C PRO A 81 -18.76 1.77 -5.75
N LEU A 82 -17.50 1.44 -5.51
CA LEU A 82 -16.77 0.39 -6.19
C LEU A 82 -16.26 -0.65 -5.20
N ARG A 83 -16.35 -1.93 -5.55
CA ARG A 83 -15.66 -2.99 -4.81
C ARG A 83 -14.18 -2.96 -5.12
N LEU A 84 -13.35 -3.11 -4.09
CA LEU A 84 -11.88 -3.15 -4.24
C LEU A 84 -11.37 -4.55 -4.53
N THR A 85 -12.14 -5.58 -4.14
CA THR A 85 -11.79 -6.99 -4.29
C THR A 85 -12.89 -7.72 -5.07
N GLY A 86 -12.54 -8.84 -5.70
CA GLY A 86 -13.51 -9.74 -6.35
C GLY A 86 -14.08 -9.24 -7.67
N GLY A 87 -13.44 -8.29 -8.36
CA GLY A 87 -13.89 -7.78 -9.66
C GLY A 87 -12.72 -7.40 -10.58
N ALA A 88 -13.05 -6.75 -11.70
CA ALA A 88 -12.04 -6.17 -12.58
C ALA A 88 -11.17 -5.14 -11.83
N PRO A 89 -9.90 -4.96 -12.23
CA PRO A 89 -9.03 -3.97 -11.62
C PRO A 89 -9.68 -2.58 -11.62
N ASN A 90 -9.63 -1.93 -10.46
CA ASN A 90 -10.21 -0.62 -10.30
C ASN A 90 -9.16 0.38 -9.85
N TYR A 91 -8.99 1.43 -10.62
CA TYR A 91 -7.93 2.44 -10.43
C TYR A 91 -8.45 3.75 -9.85
N ARG A 92 -9.74 3.84 -9.51
CA ARG A 92 -10.29 5.02 -8.82
C ARG A 92 -9.79 5.11 -7.39
N ARG A 93 -9.80 6.34 -6.86
CA ARG A 93 -9.40 6.61 -5.48
C ARG A 93 -10.21 5.78 -4.49
N THR A 94 -9.56 5.34 -3.44
CA THR A 94 -10.15 4.47 -2.41
C THR A 94 -11.31 5.12 -1.65
N VAL A 95 -11.41 6.44 -1.65
CA VAL A 95 -12.57 7.17 -1.07
C VAL A 95 -13.91 6.78 -1.73
N TYR A 96 -13.88 6.25 -2.94
CA TYR A 96 -15.06 5.73 -3.66
C TYR A 96 -15.31 4.25 -3.43
N ALA A 97 -14.55 3.60 -2.56
CA ALA A 97 -14.75 2.19 -2.25
C ALA A 97 -16.10 1.95 -1.55
N LEU A 98 -16.73 0.83 -1.87
CA LEU A 98 -17.95 0.40 -1.20
C LEU A 98 -17.63 -0.02 0.24
N ILE A 99 -18.21 0.69 1.19
CA ILE A 99 -18.19 0.31 2.60
C ILE A 99 -19.56 -0.29 2.95
N ASP A 100 -19.62 -1.60 2.93
CA ASP A 100 -20.79 -2.33 3.38
C ASP A 100 -20.67 -2.62 4.88
N ARG A 101 -21.57 -2.05 5.69
CA ARG A 101 -21.55 -2.21 7.16
C ARG A 101 -21.72 -3.67 7.59
N ARG A 102 -22.48 -4.45 6.84
CA ARG A 102 -22.73 -5.87 7.14
C ARG A 102 -21.62 -6.78 6.64
N ASN A 103 -20.93 -6.38 5.58
CA ASN A 103 -19.89 -7.18 4.94
C ASN A 103 -18.74 -6.29 4.50
N LEU A 104 -17.98 -5.80 5.47
CA LEU A 104 -16.77 -5.03 5.20
C LEU A 104 -15.74 -5.92 4.52
N ASP A 105 -15.16 -5.44 3.44
CA ASP A 105 -14.14 -6.13 2.67
C ASP A 105 -12.92 -6.47 3.55
N ASP A 106 -12.38 -7.68 3.44
CA ASP A 106 -11.33 -8.19 4.32
C ASP A 106 -10.04 -7.38 4.25
N VAL A 107 -9.78 -6.73 3.10
CA VAL A 107 -8.63 -5.83 2.97
C VAL A 107 -8.72 -4.65 3.94
N PHE A 108 -9.91 -4.08 4.13
CA PHE A 108 -10.11 -3.01 5.09
C PHE A 108 -9.90 -3.48 6.53
N LYS A 109 -10.39 -4.69 6.87
CA LYS A 109 -10.18 -5.29 8.20
C LYS A 109 -8.69 -5.54 8.46
N THR A 110 -7.98 -6.05 7.45
CA THR A 110 -6.54 -6.33 7.54
C THR A 110 -5.71 -5.07 7.77
N PHE A 111 -6.16 -3.93 7.26
CA PHE A 111 -5.46 -2.65 7.36
C PHE A 111 -6.11 -1.66 8.36
N ASP A 112 -6.68 -2.17 9.43
CA ASP A 112 -7.17 -1.40 10.58
C ASP A 112 -8.23 -0.34 10.24
N PHE A 113 -9.06 -0.58 9.23
CA PHE A 113 -10.18 0.30 8.94
C PHE A 113 -11.15 0.33 10.12
N ALA A 114 -11.65 1.51 10.46
CA ALA A 114 -12.60 1.66 11.56
C ALA A 114 -13.87 0.82 11.29
N ASN A 115 -14.36 0.13 12.32
CA ASN A 115 -15.61 -0.62 12.21
C ASN A 115 -16.75 0.34 11.89
N PRO A 116 -17.46 0.18 10.74
CA PRO A 116 -18.52 1.10 10.34
C PRO A 116 -19.78 1.05 11.22
N ASP A 117 -19.89 0.06 12.11
CA ASP A 117 -21.02 -0.08 13.04
C ASP A 117 -20.80 0.60 14.39
N LYS A 118 -19.58 1.09 14.66
CA LYS A 118 -19.23 1.68 15.95
C LYS A 118 -18.57 3.03 15.75
N THR A 119 -18.86 3.96 16.65
CA THR A 119 -18.11 5.21 16.73
C THR A 119 -16.66 4.94 17.11
N ALA A 120 -15.74 5.47 16.35
CA ALA A 120 -14.31 5.38 16.63
C ALA A 120 -13.73 6.79 16.68
N GLY A 121 -13.21 7.18 17.84
CA GLY A 121 -12.54 8.49 17.99
C GLY A 121 -11.19 8.52 17.27
N GLN A 122 -10.55 7.36 17.13
CA GLN A 122 -9.28 7.17 16.45
C GLN A 122 -9.21 5.75 15.88
N ARG A 123 -8.55 5.58 14.71
CA ARG A 123 -8.23 4.26 14.18
C ARG A 123 -7.07 3.65 14.96
N PHE A 124 -7.16 2.37 15.20
CA PHE A 124 -6.01 1.61 15.70
C PHE A 124 -5.00 1.45 14.57
N THR A 125 -3.74 1.27 14.93
CA THR A 125 -2.67 0.99 13.97
C THR A 125 -1.97 -0.27 14.43
N SER A 126 -2.09 -1.34 13.66
CA SER A 126 -1.43 -2.62 13.94
C SER A 126 -0.37 -2.94 12.90
N THR A 127 0.57 -3.81 13.26
CA THR A 127 1.53 -4.38 12.32
C THR A 127 1.39 -5.89 12.38
N VAL A 128 0.69 -6.45 11.40
CA VAL A 128 0.40 -7.89 11.33
C VAL A 128 0.97 -8.51 10.07
N ALA A 129 1.31 -9.80 10.14
CA ALA A 129 1.89 -10.53 9.02
C ALA A 129 1.00 -10.53 7.76
N GLN A 130 -0.32 -10.50 7.94
CA GLN A 130 -1.28 -10.47 6.83
C GLN A 130 -1.12 -9.25 5.93
N GLN A 131 -0.71 -8.10 6.48
CA GLN A 131 -0.46 -6.89 5.69
C GLN A 131 0.76 -7.06 4.78
N ALA A 132 1.83 -7.70 5.28
CA ALA A 132 3.00 -8.03 4.48
C ALA A 132 2.68 -9.07 3.41
N LEU A 133 1.93 -10.12 3.76
CA LEU A 133 1.49 -11.14 2.82
C LEU A 133 0.57 -10.57 1.72
N PHE A 134 -0.28 -9.61 2.06
CA PHE A 134 -1.08 -8.89 1.06
C PHE A 134 -0.18 -8.20 0.03
N MET A 135 0.86 -7.50 0.48
CA MET A 135 1.79 -6.83 -0.43
C MET A 135 2.55 -7.79 -1.34
N MET A 136 2.87 -8.98 -0.84
CA MET A 136 3.62 -9.99 -1.61
C MET A 136 2.75 -10.78 -2.58
N ASN A 137 1.48 -11.02 -2.24
CA ASN A 137 0.63 -11.99 -2.94
C ASN A 137 -0.59 -11.37 -3.63
N SER A 138 -0.88 -10.08 -3.42
CA SER A 138 -2.06 -9.46 -4.01
C SER A 138 -1.93 -9.28 -5.52
N PRO A 139 -2.88 -9.80 -6.32
CA PRO A 139 -2.92 -9.55 -7.76
C PRO A 139 -2.94 -8.06 -8.11
N MET A 140 -3.59 -7.24 -7.28
CA MET A 140 -3.62 -5.79 -7.46
C MET A 140 -2.21 -5.20 -7.36
N VAL A 141 -1.42 -5.61 -6.37
CA VAL A 141 -0.05 -5.10 -6.19
C VAL A 141 0.84 -5.56 -7.35
N ALA A 142 0.69 -6.82 -7.79
CA ALA A 142 1.42 -7.34 -8.95
C ALA A 142 1.07 -6.57 -10.24
N ASP A 143 -0.22 -6.30 -10.48
CA ASP A 143 -0.67 -5.50 -11.62
C ASP A 143 -0.07 -4.08 -11.58
N LEU A 144 -0.14 -3.40 -10.44
CA LEU A 144 0.43 -2.07 -10.28
C LEU A 144 1.95 -2.05 -10.47
N ALA A 145 2.66 -3.09 -10.03
CA ALA A 145 4.09 -3.23 -10.28
C ALA A 145 4.38 -3.38 -11.79
N HIS A 146 3.58 -4.17 -12.52
CA HIS A 146 3.68 -4.26 -13.97
C HIS A 146 3.40 -2.93 -14.66
N GLN A 147 2.37 -2.19 -14.23
CA GLN A 147 2.08 -0.87 -14.77
C GLN A 147 3.24 0.10 -14.54
N LEU A 148 3.83 0.08 -13.35
CA LEU A 148 4.97 0.92 -13.00
C LEU A 148 6.17 0.66 -13.92
N VAL A 149 6.57 -0.60 -14.12
CA VAL A 149 7.75 -0.92 -14.94
C VAL A 149 7.53 -0.71 -16.43
N ASN A 150 6.27 -0.66 -16.87
CA ASN A 150 5.90 -0.35 -18.26
C ASN A 150 5.77 1.16 -18.56
N ARG A 151 5.95 2.02 -17.56
CA ARG A 151 5.95 3.47 -17.80
C ARG A 151 7.10 3.86 -18.71
N LYS A 152 6.84 4.79 -19.62
CA LYS A 152 7.85 5.28 -20.59
C LYS A 152 9.11 5.81 -19.91
N GLU A 153 8.93 6.52 -18.80
CA GLU A 153 10.02 7.07 -18.00
C GLU A 153 10.94 5.97 -17.46
N PHE A 154 10.39 4.81 -17.15
CA PHE A 154 11.15 3.68 -16.62
C PHE A 154 11.76 2.82 -17.74
N THR A 155 11.01 2.55 -18.80
CA THR A 155 11.49 1.71 -19.93
C THR A 155 12.63 2.35 -20.71
N SER A 156 12.75 3.69 -20.68
CA SER A 156 13.85 4.41 -21.32
C SER A 156 15.20 4.25 -20.61
N ILE A 157 15.19 3.82 -19.34
CA ILE A 157 16.42 3.66 -18.54
C ILE A 157 17.06 2.32 -18.87
N GLN A 158 18.32 2.34 -19.33
CA GLN A 158 19.02 1.10 -19.71
C GLN A 158 19.88 0.53 -18.57
N ASP A 159 20.42 1.38 -17.70
CA ASP A 159 21.27 0.97 -16.60
C ASP A 159 20.46 0.49 -15.39
N ASP A 160 20.78 -0.68 -14.84
CA ASP A 160 20.07 -1.28 -13.72
C ASP A 160 20.18 -0.46 -12.42
N ARG A 161 21.34 0.18 -12.19
CA ARG A 161 21.50 1.07 -11.03
C ARG A 161 20.61 2.29 -11.14
N ALA A 162 20.53 2.87 -12.33
CA ALA A 162 19.64 3.99 -12.61
C ALA A 162 18.17 3.58 -12.48
N ARG A 163 17.79 2.38 -12.93
CA ARG A 163 16.43 1.82 -12.74
C ARG A 163 16.06 1.70 -11.25
N ILE A 164 16.96 1.11 -10.44
CA ILE A 164 16.74 0.98 -9.00
C ILE A 164 16.60 2.36 -8.36
N THR A 165 17.47 3.30 -8.71
CA THR A 165 17.41 4.68 -8.22
C THR A 165 16.09 5.35 -8.59
N ALA A 166 15.62 5.16 -9.82
CA ALA A 166 14.33 5.68 -10.28
C ALA A 166 13.17 5.08 -9.49
N LEU A 167 13.17 3.76 -9.21
CA LEU A 167 12.15 3.12 -8.38
C LEU A 167 12.14 3.69 -6.97
N TYR A 168 13.29 3.86 -6.33
CA TYR A 168 13.38 4.45 -4.99
C TYR A 168 12.83 5.87 -4.96
N ASN A 169 13.17 6.68 -5.96
CA ASN A 169 12.65 8.04 -6.07
C ASN A 169 11.13 8.07 -6.32
N MET A 170 10.59 7.15 -7.13
CA MET A 170 9.15 7.08 -7.40
C MET A 170 8.35 6.58 -6.20
N ILE A 171 8.84 5.56 -5.49
CA ILE A 171 8.10 4.88 -4.42
C ILE A 171 8.34 5.55 -3.06
N TYR A 172 9.61 5.84 -2.74
CA TYR A 172 10.01 6.33 -1.41
C TYR A 172 10.37 7.82 -1.38
N GLN A 173 10.36 8.50 -2.54
CA GLN A 173 10.72 9.92 -2.67
C GLN A 173 12.12 10.24 -2.12
N ARG A 174 13.03 9.28 -2.16
CA ARG A 174 14.43 9.41 -1.78
C ARG A 174 15.33 8.55 -2.66
N ALA A 175 16.60 8.89 -2.71
CA ALA A 175 17.58 8.01 -3.32
C ALA A 175 17.81 6.75 -2.46
N PRO A 176 18.18 5.60 -3.08
CA PRO A 176 18.56 4.41 -2.32
C PRO A 176 19.88 4.63 -1.58
N GLU A 177 20.00 4.05 -0.40
CA GLU A 177 21.28 3.96 0.29
C GLU A 177 22.24 3.02 -0.47
N PRO A 178 23.59 3.15 -0.27
CA PRO A 178 24.55 2.31 -0.96
C PRO A 178 24.31 0.81 -0.79
N ILE A 179 23.85 0.39 0.40
CA ILE A 179 23.52 -1.00 0.68
C ILE A 179 22.26 -1.45 -0.06
N GLU A 180 21.22 -0.61 -0.12
CA GLU A 180 19.98 -0.90 -0.83
C GLU A 180 20.22 -1.05 -2.33
N LEU A 181 21.02 -0.13 -2.90
CA LEU A 181 21.41 -0.20 -4.31
C LEU A 181 22.18 -1.49 -4.62
N LYS A 182 23.15 -1.87 -3.76
CA LYS A 182 23.91 -3.12 -3.91
C LYS A 182 23.01 -4.35 -3.86
N LEU A 183 22.06 -4.38 -2.92
CA LEU A 183 21.11 -5.50 -2.79
C LEU A 183 20.18 -5.59 -4.01
N GLY A 184 19.67 -4.46 -4.50
CA GLY A 184 18.83 -4.40 -5.69
C GLY A 184 19.55 -4.91 -6.94
N VAL A 185 20.78 -4.46 -7.20
CA VAL A 185 21.58 -4.93 -8.34
C VAL A 185 21.85 -6.43 -8.22
N ARG A 186 22.22 -6.91 -7.02
CA ARG A 186 22.45 -8.35 -6.79
C ARG A 186 21.19 -9.18 -7.06
N HIS A 187 20.02 -8.68 -6.64
CA HIS A 187 18.75 -9.36 -6.89
C HIS A 187 18.47 -9.50 -8.39
N LEU A 188 18.64 -8.43 -9.16
CA LEU A 188 18.47 -8.48 -10.62
C LEU A 188 19.42 -9.48 -11.28
N GLN A 189 20.70 -9.48 -10.89
CA GLN A 189 21.69 -10.42 -11.42
C GLN A 189 21.36 -11.89 -11.11
N GLN A 190 20.80 -12.17 -9.95
CA GLN A 190 20.38 -13.52 -9.57
C GLN A 190 19.14 -13.99 -10.33
N GLN A 191 18.25 -13.08 -10.72
CA GLN A 191 17.03 -13.39 -11.47
C GLN A 191 17.28 -13.57 -12.97
N THR A 192 18.37 -13.03 -13.53
CA THR A 192 18.69 -13.14 -14.96
C THR A 192 19.01 -14.57 -15.42
N GLY A 193 19.14 -15.50 -14.50
CA GLY A 193 19.41 -16.92 -14.79
C GLY A 193 18.19 -17.80 -15.07
N GLY A 194 16.96 -17.29 -15.04
CA GLY A 194 15.79 -18.18 -15.07
C GLY A 194 14.44 -17.59 -15.45
N VAL A 195 14.34 -16.31 -15.75
CA VAL A 195 13.05 -15.77 -16.22
C VAL A 195 12.96 -15.95 -17.73
N THR A 196 12.49 -17.12 -18.14
CA THR A 196 11.85 -17.23 -19.45
C THR A 196 10.67 -16.25 -19.46
N THR A 197 10.72 -15.28 -20.37
CA THR A 197 9.61 -14.43 -20.78
C THR A 197 8.48 -15.23 -21.45
N GLY A 198 8.20 -16.42 -20.93
CA GLY A 198 6.93 -17.09 -21.16
C GLY A 198 5.89 -16.33 -20.40
N ALA A 199 4.86 -15.83 -21.10
CA ALA A 199 3.64 -15.35 -20.48
C ALA A 199 3.41 -16.17 -19.20
N MET A 200 3.33 -15.53 -18.04
CA MET A 200 2.90 -16.24 -16.83
C MET A 200 1.57 -16.89 -17.22
N LYS A 201 1.62 -18.15 -17.65
CA LYS A 201 0.46 -19.01 -17.54
C LYS A 201 0.11 -18.86 -16.09
N HIS A 202 -1.02 -18.27 -15.80
CA HIS A 202 -1.53 -18.08 -14.45
C HIS A 202 -1.12 -19.31 -13.65
N ALA A 203 -0.08 -19.15 -12.81
CA ALA A 203 0.16 -20.17 -11.79
C ALA A 203 -1.18 -20.30 -11.09
N PRO A 204 -1.67 -21.50 -10.84
CA PRO A 204 -2.98 -21.67 -10.28
C PRO A 204 -3.03 -20.78 -9.05
N THR A 205 -3.77 -19.69 -9.19
CA THR A 205 -4.09 -18.79 -8.10
C THR A 205 -4.54 -19.66 -6.96
N TRP A 206 -4.09 -19.36 -5.77
CA TRP A 206 -4.54 -20.02 -4.56
C TRP A 206 -6.05 -20.12 -4.61
N TYR A 207 -6.56 -21.33 -4.73
CA TYR A 207 -8.00 -21.56 -4.72
C TYR A 207 -8.47 -21.40 -3.29
N ASN A 208 -9.25 -20.36 -3.03
CA ASN A 208 -10.03 -20.26 -1.81
C ASN A 208 -11.10 -21.35 -1.85
N GLY A 209 -10.80 -22.50 -1.31
CA GLY A 209 -11.71 -23.61 -1.19
C GLY A 209 -11.50 -24.30 0.16
N TYR A 210 -12.54 -24.91 0.70
CA TYR A 210 -12.36 -25.85 1.79
C TYR A 210 -12.02 -27.22 1.19
N GLY A 211 -10.99 -27.86 1.72
CA GLY A 211 -10.62 -29.21 1.38
C GLY A 211 -11.28 -30.18 2.35
N GLN A 212 -11.88 -31.24 1.84
CA GLN A 212 -12.27 -32.37 2.65
C GLN A 212 -11.15 -33.42 2.62
N ALA A 213 -10.70 -33.86 3.79
CA ALA A 213 -9.75 -34.96 3.87
C ALA A 213 -10.38 -36.23 3.30
N ASP A 214 -9.84 -36.76 2.21
CA ASP A 214 -10.40 -37.88 1.49
C ASP A 214 -9.85 -39.24 2.01
N ARG A 215 -8.54 -39.32 2.22
CA ARG A 215 -7.89 -40.53 2.74
C ARG A 215 -6.65 -40.20 3.53
N TYR A 216 -6.43 -40.98 4.59
CA TYR A 216 -5.17 -40.99 5.32
C TYR A 216 -4.21 -41.98 4.67
N ASP A 217 -3.04 -41.52 4.26
CA ASP A 217 -1.97 -42.39 3.79
C ASP A 217 -1.11 -42.81 4.99
N GLU A 218 -1.26 -44.06 5.42
CA GLU A 218 -0.51 -44.61 6.57
C GLU A 218 1.01 -44.67 6.35
N LYS A 219 1.48 -44.76 5.09
CA LYS A 219 2.91 -44.77 4.77
C LYS A 219 3.58 -43.42 4.94
N ASN A 220 2.89 -42.36 4.54
CA ASN A 220 3.42 -40.98 4.58
C ASN A 220 2.91 -40.16 5.75
N LYS A 221 2.00 -40.71 6.56
CA LYS A 221 1.31 -39.99 7.67
C LYS A 221 0.67 -38.67 7.25
N LEU A 222 0.16 -38.60 6.03
CA LEU A 222 -0.45 -37.42 5.43
C LEU A 222 -1.89 -37.69 5.01
N TYR A 223 -2.76 -36.70 5.13
CA TYR A 223 -4.09 -36.74 4.54
C TYR A 223 -4.03 -36.22 3.11
N SER A 224 -4.59 -36.97 2.16
CA SER A 224 -4.90 -36.40 0.85
C SER A 224 -6.11 -35.49 0.97
N ILE A 225 -6.01 -34.29 0.43
CA ILE A 225 -7.08 -33.26 0.47
C ILE A 225 -7.63 -33.14 -0.95
N LYS A 226 -8.91 -33.44 -1.12
CA LYS A 226 -9.66 -33.07 -2.33
C LYS A 226 -10.07 -31.61 -2.23
N PHE A 227 -9.55 -30.79 -3.11
CA PHE A 227 -10.01 -29.41 -3.27
C PHE A 227 -11.23 -29.38 -4.20
N PHE A 228 -12.33 -28.83 -3.72
CA PHE A 228 -13.47 -28.54 -4.55
C PHE A 228 -13.26 -27.18 -5.20
N GLN A 229 -13.10 -27.16 -6.52
CA GLN A 229 -13.21 -25.93 -7.29
C GLN A 229 -14.68 -25.57 -7.44
N PHE A 230 -15.06 -24.39 -7.00
CA PHE A 230 -16.32 -23.81 -7.48
C PHE A 230 -16.08 -23.30 -8.90
N PRO A 231 -16.80 -23.83 -9.92
CA PRO A 231 -16.80 -23.19 -11.21
C PRO A 231 -17.37 -21.78 -11.01
N PHE A 232 -16.56 -20.75 -11.28
CA PHE A 232 -17.12 -19.43 -11.51
C PHE A 232 -18.02 -19.55 -12.73
N THR A 233 -19.30 -19.63 -12.51
CA THR A 233 -20.28 -19.36 -13.57
C THR A 233 -20.21 -17.87 -13.78
N ASP A 234 -19.65 -17.45 -14.91
CA ASP A 234 -19.83 -16.11 -15.43
C ASP A 234 -21.32 -15.83 -15.44
N GLY A 235 -21.76 -14.99 -14.50
CA GLY A 235 -23.13 -14.53 -14.43
C GLY A 235 -23.44 -13.76 -15.71
N LYS A 236 -24.29 -14.36 -16.54
CA LYS A 236 -25.03 -13.63 -17.56
C LYS A 236 -26.05 -12.71 -16.89
#